data_3a4a266df1702bd81700c002d13ac73e
#
_entry.id   3a4a266df1702bd81700c002d13ac73e
#
_cell.length_a   1.000
_cell.length_b   1.000
_cell.length_c   1.000
_cell.angle_alpha   90.00
_cell.angle_beta   90.00
_cell.angle_gamma   90.00
#
_symmetry.space_group_name_H-M   'P 1'
#
loop_
_entity.id
_entity.type
_entity.pdbx_description
1 polymer ?
#
loop_
_entity_poly.entity_id
_entity_poly.type
_entity_poly.pdbx_seq_one_letter_code
_entity_poly.pdbx_strand_id
1 'polypeptide(L)'
;MAASPTGAGTSRGMNAATAGSETRLLADGNRVPVLGLGVWQVPDGPECVNAVRWALDAGYRHIDTAQAYGNEESVGRALRDSGVPRDQIFITTKFFPRRPDPVAEAERSLHRLGVEQIDLYLVHWPQGSATRAWAGLERARELGLARSIGVSNFSVTDLDAVIAAGTIPPAVNQVEFNPQHYRRALLDACGRHNVAVEAYSPLGTGQYLTDPTVAEIAGRTGRTPAQVLLRWSLQRGLIVIAKSTHQARILQNAQIFDFALSADDMAELDALDQTGGTDRALEANWWS
;
A
#
# COMPACT_ATOMS: atom_id res chain seq x y z
N MET A 1 -17.25 -50.83 37.91
CA MET A 1 -17.72 -50.26 36.63
C MET A 1 -17.54 -48.76 36.71
N ALA A 2 -16.47 -48.25 36.16
CA ALA A 2 -16.17 -46.82 36.14
C ALA A 2 -16.30 -46.31 34.71
N ALA A 3 -17.17 -45.35 34.48
CA ALA A 3 -17.37 -44.69 33.19
C ALA A 3 -16.37 -43.56 33.04
N SER A 4 -15.61 -43.57 31.95
CA SER A 4 -14.71 -42.50 31.55
C SER A 4 -15.50 -41.33 30.93
N PRO A 5 -15.12 -40.07 31.17
CA PRO A 5 -15.71 -38.94 30.50
C PRO A 5 -15.00 -38.72 29.17
N THR A 6 -15.77 -38.68 28.09
CA THR A 6 -15.35 -38.26 26.75
C THR A 6 -14.99 -36.78 26.73
N GLY A 7 -13.73 -36.48 26.45
CA GLY A 7 -13.23 -35.14 26.24
C GLY A 7 -13.79 -34.53 24.94
N ALA A 8 -14.60 -33.50 25.06
CA ALA A 8 -14.99 -32.64 23.95
C ALA A 8 -13.80 -31.77 23.56
N GLY A 9 -13.19 -32.08 22.42
CA GLY A 9 -12.18 -31.24 21.79
C GLY A 9 -12.80 -29.95 21.31
N THR A 10 -12.51 -28.84 21.96
CA THR A 10 -12.82 -27.50 21.47
C THR A 10 -11.94 -27.21 20.25
N SER A 11 -12.51 -27.30 19.06
CA SER A 11 -11.91 -26.77 17.86
C SER A 11 -11.77 -25.24 18.05
N ARG A 12 -10.55 -24.78 18.29
CA ARG A 12 -10.22 -23.36 18.16
C ARG A 12 -10.49 -22.98 16.69
N GLY A 13 -11.61 -22.31 16.45
CA GLY A 13 -11.86 -21.65 15.19
C GLY A 13 -10.70 -20.70 14.93
N MET A 14 -9.95 -20.94 13.86
CA MET A 14 -9.00 -19.96 13.34
C MET A 14 -9.85 -18.76 12.93
N ASN A 15 -9.78 -17.67 13.70
CA ASN A 15 -10.33 -16.39 13.25
C ASN A 15 -9.65 -16.05 11.94
N ALA A 16 -10.41 -16.01 10.85
CA ALA A 16 -9.90 -15.55 9.57
C ALA A 16 -9.34 -14.12 9.77
N ALA A 17 -8.11 -13.88 9.32
CA ALA A 17 -7.50 -12.57 9.40
C ALA A 17 -8.37 -11.57 8.61
N THR A 18 -8.61 -10.41 9.19
CA THR A 18 -9.35 -9.32 8.52
C THR A 18 -8.38 -8.38 7.80
N ALA A 19 -8.86 -7.60 6.85
CA ALA A 19 -8.07 -6.69 6.02
C ALA A 19 -7.13 -5.76 6.80
N GLY A 20 -7.44 -5.43 8.05
CA GLY A 20 -6.62 -4.56 8.91
C GLY A 20 -5.78 -5.29 9.95
N SER A 21 -5.91 -6.62 10.09
CA SER A 21 -5.23 -7.38 11.16
C SER A 21 -3.81 -7.79 10.78
N GLU A 22 -3.51 -7.99 9.50
CA GLU A 22 -2.16 -8.30 9.05
C GLU A 22 -1.35 -7.01 8.85
N THR A 23 -0.19 -6.96 9.51
CA THR A 23 0.71 -5.80 9.46
C THR A 23 2.12 -6.22 9.13
N ARG A 24 2.86 -5.36 8.43
CA ARG A 24 4.30 -5.47 8.21
C ARG A 24 5.05 -4.55 9.17
N LEU A 25 6.11 -5.05 9.78
CA LEU A 25 7.05 -4.23 10.55
C LEU A 25 7.99 -3.52 9.58
N LEU A 26 8.06 -2.20 9.68
CA LEU A 26 8.98 -1.36 8.93
C LEU A 26 10.35 -1.26 9.63
N ALA A 27 11.38 -0.84 8.90
CA ALA A 27 12.74 -0.70 9.45
C ALA A 27 12.85 0.29 10.61
N ASP A 28 11.94 1.26 10.68
CA ASP A 28 11.88 2.27 11.75
C ASP A 28 11.08 1.83 13.00
N GLY A 29 10.62 0.58 13.03
CA GLY A 29 9.87 -0.01 14.13
C GLY A 29 8.36 0.19 14.10
N ASN A 30 7.83 0.96 13.16
CA ASN A 30 6.39 1.14 12.98
C ASN A 30 5.77 -0.04 12.24
N ARG A 31 4.46 -0.23 12.41
CA ARG A 31 3.71 -1.28 11.70
C ARG A 31 2.73 -0.67 10.73
N VAL A 32 2.70 -1.18 9.50
CA VAL A 32 1.77 -0.77 8.44
C VAL A 32 0.85 -1.94 8.09
N PRO A 33 -0.49 -1.73 7.99
CA PRO A 33 -1.39 -2.75 7.48
C PRO A 33 -1.04 -3.11 6.04
N VAL A 34 -0.98 -4.41 5.72
CA VAL A 34 -0.49 -4.88 4.40
C VAL A 34 -1.48 -4.66 3.26
N LEU A 35 -2.73 -4.33 3.55
CA LEU A 35 -3.75 -3.95 2.56
C LEU A 35 -4.27 -2.56 2.86
N GLY A 36 -4.18 -1.65 1.87
CA GLY A 36 -4.69 -0.29 1.93
C GLY A 36 -5.65 0.04 0.78
N LEU A 37 -6.50 1.05 1.04
CA LEU A 37 -7.29 1.70 0.00
C LEU A 37 -6.53 2.92 -0.54
N GLY A 38 -6.27 2.94 -1.86
CA GLY A 38 -5.79 4.13 -2.56
C GLY A 38 -6.94 4.97 -3.10
N VAL A 39 -6.78 6.31 -3.07
CA VAL A 39 -7.79 7.24 -3.58
C VAL A 39 -7.29 8.08 -4.77
N TRP A 40 -6.25 7.63 -5.46
CA TRP A 40 -5.82 8.27 -6.71
C TRP A 40 -6.94 8.26 -7.75
N GLN A 41 -7.15 9.37 -8.47
CA GLN A 41 -8.24 9.58 -9.43
C GLN A 41 -9.65 9.40 -8.81
N VAL A 42 -9.80 9.59 -7.51
CA VAL A 42 -11.10 9.75 -6.90
C VAL A 42 -11.30 11.23 -6.63
N PRO A 43 -12.33 11.85 -7.21
CA PRO A 43 -12.56 13.29 -7.04
C PRO A 43 -12.83 13.64 -5.57
N ASP A 44 -12.44 14.84 -5.16
CA ASP A 44 -12.83 15.35 -3.85
C ASP A 44 -14.37 15.41 -3.74
N GLY A 45 -14.89 15.12 -2.57
CA GLY A 45 -16.33 15.12 -2.31
C GLY A 45 -16.90 13.75 -1.91
N PRO A 46 -18.22 13.56 -2.10
CA PRO A 46 -18.93 12.39 -1.57
C PRO A 46 -18.41 11.03 -2.05
N GLU A 47 -17.90 10.94 -3.27
CA GLU A 47 -17.37 9.68 -3.80
C GLU A 47 -16.14 9.23 -3.02
N CYS A 48 -15.21 10.14 -2.74
CA CYS A 48 -14.03 9.84 -1.93
C CYS A 48 -14.41 9.51 -0.49
N VAL A 49 -15.29 10.31 0.12
CA VAL A 49 -15.78 10.04 1.49
C VAL A 49 -16.40 8.66 1.59
N ASN A 50 -17.26 8.28 0.64
CA ASN A 50 -17.93 6.98 0.64
C ASN A 50 -16.94 5.83 0.45
N ALA A 51 -16.00 5.94 -0.51
CA ALA A 51 -15.00 4.91 -0.75
C ALA A 51 -14.17 4.62 0.51
N VAL A 52 -13.69 5.67 1.19
CA VAL A 52 -12.93 5.52 2.44
C VAL A 52 -13.77 4.92 3.56
N ARG A 53 -15.03 5.37 3.73
CA ARG A 53 -15.93 4.79 4.74
C ARG A 53 -16.19 3.31 4.49
N TRP A 54 -16.54 2.92 3.26
CA TRP A 54 -16.73 1.50 2.90
C TRP A 54 -15.49 0.64 3.15
N ALA A 55 -14.29 1.21 2.91
CA ALA A 55 -13.06 0.50 3.22
C ALA A 55 -12.89 0.30 4.74
N LEU A 56 -13.10 1.34 5.55
CA LEU A 56 -13.02 1.23 7.01
C LEU A 56 -14.07 0.24 7.56
N ASP A 57 -15.29 0.28 7.03
CA ASP A 57 -16.37 -0.67 7.37
C ASP A 57 -16.01 -2.11 6.98
N ALA A 58 -15.28 -2.29 5.86
CA ALA A 58 -14.77 -3.58 5.40
C ALA A 58 -13.54 -4.08 6.18
N GLY A 59 -13.08 -3.32 7.18
CA GLY A 59 -11.94 -3.67 8.02
C GLY A 59 -10.59 -3.18 7.54
N TYR A 60 -10.51 -2.39 6.46
CA TYR A 60 -9.25 -1.72 6.10
C TYR A 60 -8.82 -0.78 7.23
N ARG A 61 -7.52 -0.70 7.42
CA ARG A 61 -6.90 0.22 8.38
C ARG A 61 -5.76 1.05 7.79
N HIS A 62 -5.59 1.01 6.47
CA HIS A 62 -4.60 1.79 5.73
C HIS A 62 -5.30 2.55 4.60
N ILE A 63 -5.16 3.89 4.60
CA ILE A 63 -5.70 4.79 3.59
C ILE A 63 -4.54 5.57 2.96
N ASP A 64 -4.40 5.47 1.64
CA ASP A 64 -3.36 6.12 0.86
C ASP A 64 -3.93 7.25 0.00
N THR A 65 -3.46 8.46 0.24
CA THR A 65 -3.74 9.68 -0.54
C THR A 65 -2.45 10.40 -0.92
N ALA A 66 -2.55 11.59 -1.48
CA ALA A 66 -1.44 12.49 -1.77
C ALA A 66 -1.93 13.94 -1.93
N GLN A 67 -1.05 14.90 -1.71
CA GLN A 67 -1.32 16.32 -1.98
C GLN A 67 -1.76 16.55 -3.43
N ALA A 68 -1.13 15.85 -4.38
CA ALA A 68 -1.42 15.98 -5.80
C ALA A 68 -2.82 15.47 -6.19
N TYR A 69 -3.47 14.66 -5.34
CA TYR A 69 -4.81 14.14 -5.65
C TYR A 69 -5.93 15.14 -5.33
N GLY A 70 -5.65 16.13 -4.48
CA GLY A 70 -6.60 17.18 -4.13
C GLY A 70 -7.80 16.72 -3.32
N ASN A 71 -7.73 15.53 -2.69
CA ASN A 71 -8.84 14.90 -1.98
C ASN A 71 -8.57 14.60 -0.50
N GLU A 72 -7.48 15.16 0.06
CA GLU A 72 -7.12 14.96 1.48
C GLU A 72 -8.23 15.42 2.45
N GLU A 73 -9.01 16.44 2.09
CA GLU A 73 -10.13 16.93 2.92
C GLU A 73 -11.27 15.90 3.00
N SER A 74 -11.60 15.26 1.88
CA SER A 74 -12.58 14.18 1.84
C SER A 74 -12.12 12.95 2.62
N VAL A 75 -10.83 12.59 2.52
CA VAL A 75 -10.25 11.54 3.35
C VAL A 75 -10.41 11.90 4.82
N GLY A 76 -9.98 13.09 5.23
CA GLY A 76 -10.10 13.57 6.62
C GLY A 76 -11.54 13.56 7.15
N ARG A 77 -12.51 13.95 6.31
CA ARG A 77 -13.94 13.86 6.65
C ARG A 77 -14.36 12.41 6.90
N ALA A 78 -14.01 11.50 5.98
CA ALA A 78 -14.38 10.10 6.10
C ALA A 78 -13.78 9.45 7.36
N LEU A 79 -12.55 9.81 7.73
CA LEU A 79 -11.91 9.34 8.96
C LEU A 79 -12.70 9.76 10.20
N ARG A 80 -13.06 11.04 10.30
CA ARG A 80 -13.86 11.56 11.42
C ARG A 80 -15.25 10.93 11.50
N ASP A 81 -15.89 10.74 10.34
CA ASP A 81 -17.26 10.21 10.26
C ASP A 81 -17.31 8.68 10.45
N SER A 82 -16.18 7.98 10.39
CA SER A 82 -16.13 6.52 10.49
C SER A 82 -16.36 5.98 11.90
N GLY A 83 -16.07 6.78 12.92
CA GLY A 83 -16.06 6.35 14.32
C GLY A 83 -14.90 5.39 14.68
N VAL A 84 -14.01 5.06 13.73
CA VAL A 84 -12.81 4.24 14.00
C VAL A 84 -11.77 5.12 14.73
N PRO A 85 -11.23 4.69 15.87
CA PRO A 85 -10.20 5.44 16.58
C PRO A 85 -9.00 5.76 15.68
N ARG A 86 -8.47 7.00 15.78
CA ARG A 86 -7.36 7.47 14.93
C ARG A 86 -6.12 6.58 15.01
N ASP A 87 -5.81 6.09 16.18
CA ASP A 87 -4.67 5.20 16.45
C ASP A 87 -4.79 3.81 15.81
N GLN A 88 -5.98 3.45 15.33
CA GLN A 88 -6.22 2.22 14.56
C GLN A 88 -6.15 2.44 13.05
N ILE A 89 -5.96 3.67 12.58
CA ILE A 89 -5.91 3.98 11.15
C ILE A 89 -4.51 4.44 10.79
N PHE A 90 -3.95 3.84 9.75
CA PHE A 90 -2.68 4.21 9.14
C PHE A 90 -2.93 5.07 7.91
N ILE A 91 -2.40 6.29 7.89
CA ILE A 91 -2.61 7.26 6.82
C ILE A 91 -1.29 7.50 6.10
N THR A 92 -1.29 7.27 4.79
CA THR A 92 -0.21 7.67 3.88
C THR A 92 -0.63 8.90 3.10
N THR A 93 0.23 9.92 3.09
CA THR A 93 0.16 11.01 2.10
C THR A 93 1.54 11.32 1.56
N LYS A 94 1.63 12.16 0.51
CA LYS A 94 2.86 12.30 -0.27
C LYS A 94 3.16 13.76 -0.55
N PHE A 95 4.42 14.14 -0.34
CA PHE A 95 4.99 15.42 -0.73
C PHE A 95 5.13 15.51 -2.24
N PHE A 96 4.59 16.55 -2.83
CA PHE A 96 4.75 16.78 -4.26
C PHE A 96 6.03 17.58 -4.54
N PRO A 97 7.05 17.01 -5.24
CA PRO A 97 8.40 17.58 -5.31
C PRO A 97 8.53 18.96 -5.99
N ARG A 98 7.49 19.42 -6.69
CA ARG A 98 7.43 20.79 -7.25
C ARG A 98 7.11 21.86 -6.20
N ARG A 99 6.74 21.46 -4.98
CA ARG A 99 6.55 22.37 -3.86
C ARG A 99 7.90 22.67 -3.19
N PRO A 100 8.05 23.87 -2.60
CA PRO A 100 9.37 24.30 -2.13
C PRO A 100 9.79 23.67 -0.80
N ASP A 101 8.84 23.38 0.10
CA ASP A 101 9.13 23.05 1.50
C ASP A 101 8.31 21.83 1.98
N PRO A 102 8.96 20.67 2.14
CA PRO A 102 8.30 19.46 2.63
C PRO A 102 7.68 19.59 4.03
N VAL A 103 8.26 20.38 4.93
CA VAL A 103 7.73 20.59 6.30
C VAL A 103 6.44 21.36 6.25
N ALA A 104 6.44 22.52 5.58
CA ALA A 104 5.24 23.33 5.42
C ALA A 104 4.12 22.59 4.69
N GLU A 105 4.48 21.72 3.72
CA GLU A 105 3.49 20.90 3.02
C GLU A 105 2.95 19.77 3.92
N ALA A 106 3.76 19.18 4.81
CA ALA A 106 3.27 18.23 5.81
C ALA A 106 2.23 18.89 6.75
N GLU A 107 2.50 20.10 7.23
CA GLU A 107 1.55 20.86 8.06
C GLU A 107 0.23 21.14 7.32
N ARG A 108 0.29 21.48 6.02
CA ARG A 108 -0.90 21.66 5.20
C ARG A 108 -1.69 20.36 5.01
N SER A 109 -0.99 19.23 4.83
CA SER A 109 -1.65 17.91 4.73
C SER A 109 -2.32 17.52 6.05
N LEU A 110 -1.65 17.74 7.19
CA LEU A 110 -2.22 17.52 8.52
C LEU A 110 -3.51 18.32 8.72
N HIS A 111 -3.51 19.60 8.31
CA HIS A 111 -4.69 20.46 8.38
C HIS A 111 -5.84 19.94 7.50
N ARG A 112 -5.57 19.56 6.22
CA ARG A 112 -6.60 19.04 5.31
C ARG A 112 -7.16 17.70 5.78
N LEU A 113 -6.30 16.81 6.23
CA LEU A 113 -6.68 15.51 6.79
C LEU A 113 -7.38 15.64 8.16
N GLY A 114 -7.15 16.72 8.88
CA GLY A 114 -7.69 16.93 10.22
C GLY A 114 -7.08 15.97 11.24
N VAL A 115 -5.78 15.69 11.14
CA VAL A 115 -5.02 14.81 12.03
C VAL A 115 -3.77 15.51 12.56
N GLU A 116 -3.26 15.05 13.70
CA GLU A 116 -2.08 15.64 14.34
C GLU A 116 -0.77 15.06 13.81
N GLN A 117 -0.79 13.86 13.24
CA GLN A 117 0.38 13.18 12.73
C GLN A 117 0.03 12.29 11.54
N ILE A 118 0.88 12.32 10.50
CA ILE A 118 0.86 11.40 9.34
C ILE A 118 1.57 10.10 9.75
N ASP A 119 1.00 8.92 9.42
CA ASP A 119 1.66 7.65 9.72
C ASP A 119 2.80 7.36 8.75
N LEU A 120 2.63 7.66 7.44
CA LEU A 120 3.67 7.53 6.43
C LEU A 120 3.65 8.72 5.47
N TYR A 121 4.77 9.45 5.40
CA TYR A 121 4.94 10.58 4.49
C TYR A 121 5.98 10.24 3.43
N LEU A 122 5.60 10.31 2.14
CA LEU A 122 6.44 9.90 1.02
C LEU A 122 6.89 11.09 0.18
N VAL A 123 8.11 11.05 -0.36
CA VAL A 123 8.45 11.82 -1.56
C VAL A 123 7.73 11.17 -2.75
N HIS A 124 6.80 11.88 -3.40
CA HIS A 124 5.89 11.30 -4.39
C HIS A 124 6.60 10.82 -5.67
N TRP A 125 7.63 11.53 -6.11
CA TRP A 125 8.43 11.24 -7.31
C TRP A 125 9.87 11.70 -7.12
N PRO A 126 10.87 11.07 -7.77
CA PRO A 126 12.27 11.49 -7.71
C PRO A 126 12.54 12.69 -8.63
N GLN A 127 11.64 13.67 -8.67
CA GLN A 127 11.75 14.87 -9.50
C GLN A 127 12.52 15.99 -8.78
N GLY A 128 13.23 16.82 -9.53
CA GLY A 128 14.04 17.89 -8.96
C GLY A 128 15.23 17.34 -8.16
N SER A 129 15.42 17.83 -6.93
CA SER A 129 16.41 17.29 -6.01
C SER A 129 15.75 16.33 -5.02
N ALA A 130 15.78 15.04 -5.34
CA ALA A 130 15.23 13.98 -4.48
C ALA A 130 15.90 13.99 -3.08
N THR A 131 17.22 14.20 -3.02
CA THR A 131 17.99 14.28 -1.77
C THR A 131 17.61 15.49 -0.90
N ARG A 132 17.32 16.64 -1.53
CA ARG A 132 16.80 17.81 -0.81
C ARG A 132 15.39 17.58 -0.27
N ALA A 133 14.53 16.95 -1.07
CA ALA A 133 13.18 16.59 -0.63
C ALA A 133 13.28 15.61 0.55
N TRP A 134 14.18 14.63 0.47
CA TRP A 134 14.40 13.66 1.54
C TRP A 134 14.82 14.32 2.85
N ALA A 135 15.80 15.21 2.83
CA ALA A 135 16.22 15.97 4.03
C ALA A 135 15.05 16.74 4.68
N GLY A 136 14.11 17.25 3.85
CA GLY A 136 12.90 17.89 4.35
C GLY A 136 11.93 16.90 5.00
N LEU A 137 11.81 15.67 4.50
CA LEU A 137 11.02 14.61 5.14
C LEU A 137 11.66 14.15 6.46
N GLU A 138 12.98 13.99 6.51
CA GLU A 138 13.71 13.72 7.75
C GLU A 138 13.39 14.79 8.81
N ARG A 139 13.41 16.07 8.40
CA ARG A 139 13.03 17.18 9.29
C ARG A 139 11.56 17.12 9.73
N ALA A 140 10.63 16.80 8.84
CA ALA A 140 9.23 16.63 9.19
C ALA A 140 9.03 15.50 10.23
N ARG A 141 9.80 14.40 10.10
CA ARG A 141 9.79 13.30 11.08
C ARG A 141 10.37 13.73 12.43
N GLU A 142 11.49 14.46 12.45
CA GLU A 142 12.08 15.01 13.69
C GLU A 142 11.13 15.93 14.44
N LEU A 143 10.32 16.71 13.71
CA LEU A 143 9.29 17.59 14.26
C LEU A 143 8.03 16.83 14.72
N GLY A 144 7.96 15.52 14.50
CA GLY A 144 6.81 14.70 14.87
C GLY A 144 5.61 14.86 13.93
N LEU A 145 5.74 15.50 12.77
CA LEU A 145 4.67 15.65 11.78
C LEU A 145 4.36 14.32 11.06
N ALA A 146 5.36 13.44 10.94
CA ALA A 146 5.21 12.11 10.38
C ALA A 146 5.91 11.06 11.27
N ARG A 147 5.31 9.86 11.39
CA ARG A 147 5.88 8.73 12.14
C ARG A 147 6.93 8.00 11.33
N SER A 148 6.59 7.63 10.09
CA SER A 148 7.46 7.01 9.10
C SER A 148 7.62 7.91 7.89
N ILE A 149 8.78 7.85 7.25
CA ILE A 149 9.05 8.54 6.00
C ILE A 149 9.55 7.56 4.95
N GLY A 150 9.22 7.83 3.70
CA GLY A 150 9.60 6.97 2.59
C GLY A 150 9.60 7.71 1.26
N VAL A 151 9.71 6.94 0.20
CA VAL A 151 9.77 7.43 -1.17
C VAL A 151 8.75 6.72 -2.04
N SER A 152 8.45 7.30 -3.20
CA SER A 152 7.57 6.69 -4.18
C SER A 152 8.15 6.88 -5.59
N ASN A 153 8.06 5.83 -6.41
CA ASN A 153 8.58 5.79 -7.78
C ASN A 153 10.11 5.92 -7.91
N PHE A 154 10.85 5.58 -6.86
CA PHE A 154 12.31 5.62 -6.89
C PHE A 154 12.85 4.34 -7.54
N SER A 155 13.76 4.54 -8.50
CA SER A 155 14.60 3.48 -9.05
C SER A 155 15.65 3.01 -8.04
N VAL A 156 16.39 1.93 -8.36
CA VAL A 156 17.54 1.52 -7.54
C VAL A 156 18.52 2.66 -7.38
N THR A 157 18.83 3.35 -8.48
CA THR A 157 19.78 4.49 -8.46
C THR A 157 19.29 5.64 -7.58
N ASP A 158 18.00 5.99 -7.68
CA ASP A 158 17.41 7.06 -6.86
C ASP A 158 17.39 6.68 -5.38
N LEU A 159 17.09 5.42 -5.08
CA LEU A 159 17.06 4.88 -3.72
C LEU A 159 18.46 4.92 -3.10
N ASP A 160 19.48 4.44 -3.82
CA ASP A 160 20.87 4.45 -3.36
C ASP A 160 21.34 5.89 -3.11
N ALA A 161 20.99 6.83 -3.99
CA ALA A 161 21.36 8.25 -3.83
C ALA A 161 20.75 8.88 -2.57
N VAL A 162 19.48 8.57 -2.27
CA VAL A 162 18.80 9.07 -1.07
C VAL A 162 19.36 8.43 0.19
N ILE A 163 19.64 7.13 0.19
CA ILE A 163 20.24 6.43 1.33
C ILE A 163 21.64 6.97 1.62
N ALA A 164 22.43 7.23 0.57
CA ALA A 164 23.78 7.76 0.73
C ALA A 164 23.83 9.22 1.26
N ALA A 165 22.80 10.01 0.94
CA ALA A 165 22.70 11.42 1.32
C ALA A 165 21.96 11.66 2.64
N GLY A 166 21.06 10.75 3.03
CA GLY A 166 20.22 10.88 4.21
C GLY A 166 20.90 10.38 5.49
N THR A 167 20.26 10.66 6.62
CA THR A 167 20.67 10.15 7.95
C THR A 167 19.96 8.86 8.32
N ILE A 168 18.79 8.62 7.74
CA ILE A 168 18.00 7.39 7.90
C ILE A 168 17.58 6.87 6.52
N PRO A 169 17.47 5.55 6.32
CA PRO A 169 16.91 5.01 5.08
C PRO A 169 15.41 5.23 5.00
N PRO A 170 14.83 5.28 3.77
CA PRO A 170 13.39 5.23 3.59
C PRO A 170 12.79 3.96 4.21
N ALA A 171 11.66 4.08 4.91
CA ALA A 171 10.95 2.93 5.45
C ALA A 171 10.20 2.15 4.36
N VAL A 172 9.73 2.87 3.32
CA VAL A 172 8.92 2.35 2.22
C VAL A 172 9.39 2.95 0.89
N ASN A 173 9.37 2.15 -0.18
CA ASN A 173 9.33 2.63 -1.56
C ASN A 173 8.02 2.18 -2.20
N GLN A 174 7.09 3.12 -2.44
CA GLN A 174 5.80 2.86 -3.08
C GLN A 174 5.96 2.95 -4.60
N VAL A 175 5.71 1.87 -5.32
CA VAL A 175 5.92 1.78 -6.77
C VAL A 175 4.80 1.03 -7.47
N GLU A 176 4.66 1.23 -8.77
CA GLU A 176 3.85 0.32 -9.58
C GLU A 176 4.45 -1.09 -9.52
N PHE A 177 3.62 -2.04 -9.05
CA PHE A 177 4.07 -3.41 -8.89
C PHE A 177 2.90 -4.38 -9.04
N ASN A 178 3.02 -5.29 -9.99
CA ASN A 178 2.05 -6.34 -10.29
C ASN A 178 2.76 -7.44 -11.11
N PRO A 179 2.15 -8.58 -11.42
CA PRO A 179 2.83 -9.65 -12.14
C PRO A 179 3.47 -9.24 -13.47
N GLN A 180 2.87 -8.34 -14.25
CA GLN A 180 3.46 -7.87 -15.52
C GLN A 180 4.56 -6.80 -15.31
N HIS A 181 4.60 -6.19 -14.12
CA HIS A 181 5.62 -5.26 -13.67
C HIS A 181 6.35 -5.81 -12.44
N TYR A 182 6.83 -7.05 -12.56
CA TYR A 182 7.58 -7.72 -11.49
C TYR A 182 9.05 -7.27 -11.50
N ARG A 183 9.28 -6.06 -11.05
CA ARG A 183 10.58 -5.37 -10.97
C ARG A 183 11.48 -6.02 -9.93
N ARG A 184 11.95 -7.26 -10.22
CA ARG A 184 12.72 -8.10 -9.29
C ARG A 184 13.98 -7.40 -8.78
N ALA A 185 14.72 -6.73 -9.66
CA ALA A 185 15.93 -6.00 -9.27
C ALA A 185 15.64 -4.89 -8.24
N LEU A 186 14.50 -4.20 -8.36
CA LEU A 186 14.08 -3.19 -7.39
C LEU A 186 13.67 -3.84 -6.06
N LEU A 187 12.91 -4.94 -6.12
CA LEU A 187 12.50 -5.67 -4.92
C LEU A 187 13.72 -6.16 -4.13
N ASP A 188 14.72 -6.72 -4.82
CA ASP A 188 15.97 -7.19 -4.24
C ASP A 188 16.78 -6.02 -3.63
N ALA A 189 16.84 -4.87 -4.33
CA ALA A 189 17.52 -3.68 -3.83
C ALA A 189 16.85 -3.14 -2.56
N CYS A 190 15.53 -3.00 -2.57
CA CYS A 190 14.78 -2.61 -1.39
C CYS A 190 15.01 -3.59 -0.23
N GLY A 191 15.02 -4.90 -0.51
CA GLY A 191 15.30 -5.93 0.50
C GLY A 191 16.69 -5.79 1.14
N ARG A 192 17.74 -5.49 0.36
CA ARG A 192 19.10 -5.27 0.88
C ARG A 192 19.18 -4.11 1.86
N HIS A 193 18.38 -3.08 1.66
CA HIS A 193 18.33 -1.88 2.50
C HIS A 193 17.24 -1.94 3.58
N ASN A 194 16.54 -3.07 3.70
CA ASN A 194 15.39 -3.23 4.60
C ASN A 194 14.28 -2.20 4.35
N VAL A 195 14.12 -1.75 3.09
CA VAL A 195 13.05 -0.87 2.64
C VAL A 195 11.84 -1.72 2.23
N ALA A 196 10.67 -1.46 2.79
CA ALA A 196 9.46 -2.16 2.40
C ALA A 196 9.00 -1.69 1.01
N VAL A 197 8.58 -2.63 0.15
CA VAL A 197 7.93 -2.28 -1.12
C VAL A 197 6.42 -2.22 -0.91
N GLU A 198 5.82 -1.11 -1.34
CA GLU A 198 4.38 -0.90 -1.36
C GLU A 198 3.91 -0.81 -2.82
N ALA A 199 3.03 -1.75 -3.19
CA ALA A 199 2.56 -1.94 -4.56
C ALA A 199 1.31 -1.10 -4.82
N TYR A 200 1.41 -0.07 -5.65
CA TYR A 200 0.22 0.56 -6.23
C TYR A 200 -0.09 -0.04 -7.61
N SER A 201 -1.32 0.19 -8.11
CA SER A 201 -1.85 -0.44 -9.34
C SER A 201 -1.64 -1.97 -9.38
N PRO A 202 -1.94 -2.71 -8.31
CA PRO A 202 -1.72 -4.16 -8.26
C PRO A 202 -2.59 -4.92 -9.28
N LEU A 203 -3.64 -4.28 -9.79
CA LEU A 203 -4.56 -4.82 -10.80
C LEU A 203 -4.28 -4.27 -12.22
N GLY A 204 -3.17 -3.52 -12.42
CA GLY A 204 -2.85 -2.85 -13.68
C GLY A 204 -3.98 -1.94 -14.17
N THR A 205 -4.57 -1.15 -13.26
CA THR A 205 -5.77 -0.31 -13.55
C THR A 205 -6.96 -1.09 -14.15
N GLY A 206 -7.01 -2.40 -13.92
CA GLY A 206 -8.06 -3.31 -14.40
C GLY A 206 -7.71 -4.07 -15.69
N GLN A 207 -6.60 -3.77 -16.34
CA GLN A 207 -6.19 -4.40 -17.61
C GLN A 207 -5.89 -5.89 -17.43
N TYR A 208 -5.36 -6.29 -16.27
CA TYR A 208 -4.94 -7.67 -16.02
C TYR A 208 -6.06 -8.57 -15.49
N LEU A 209 -7.24 -8.03 -15.26
CA LEU A 209 -8.40 -8.81 -14.80
C LEU A 209 -8.93 -9.80 -15.85
N THR A 210 -8.59 -9.59 -17.13
CA THR A 210 -8.96 -10.45 -18.25
C THR A 210 -7.79 -11.26 -18.81
N ASP A 211 -6.63 -11.21 -18.17
CA ASP A 211 -5.47 -12.03 -18.55
C ASP A 211 -5.83 -13.52 -18.42
N PRO A 212 -5.57 -14.35 -19.46
CA PRO A 212 -5.94 -15.76 -19.45
C PRO A 212 -5.34 -16.55 -18.29
N THR A 213 -4.07 -16.32 -17.96
CA THR A 213 -3.39 -16.98 -16.83
C THR A 213 -4.04 -16.61 -15.51
N VAL A 214 -4.33 -15.34 -15.31
CA VAL A 214 -5.01 -14.85 -14.10
C VAL A 214 -6.42 -15.43 -13.99
N ALA A 215 -7.16 -15.50 -15.12
CA ALA A 215 -8.51 -16.08 -15.16
C ALA A 215 -8.51 -17.58 -14.85
N GLU A 216 -7.54 -18.34 -15.36
CA GLU A 216 -7.38 -19.77 -15.08
C GLU A 216 -7.09 -20.03 -13.59
N ILE A 217 -6.15 -19.28 -13.00
CA ILE A 217 -5.84 -19.38 -11.56
C ILE A 217 -7.07 -18.98 -10.73
N ALA A 218 -7.81 -17.95 -11.13
CA ALA A 218 -9.05 -17.54 -10.47
C ALA A 218 -10.08 -18.69 -10.47
N GLY A 219 -10.25 -19.39 -11.60
CA GLY A 219 -11.11 -20.58 -11.72
C GLY A 219 -10.67 -21.72 -10.80
N ARG A 220 -9.36 -22.05 -10.76
CA ARG A 220 -8.79 -23.12 -9.92
C ARG A 220 -8.97 -22.84 -8.43
N THR A 221 -8.82 -21.57 -8.03
CA THR A 221 -8.86 -21.16 -6.61
C THR A 221 -10.26 -20.81 -6.13
N GLY A 222 -11.26 -20.72 -7.04
CA GLY A 222 -12.60 -20.22 -6.71
C GLY A 222 -12.61 -18.75 -6.27
N ARG A 223 -11.64 -17.96 -6.73
CA ARG A 223 -11.47 -16.55 -6.38
C ARG A 223 -11.63 -15.67 -7.63
N THR A 224 -11.78 -14.37 -7.42
CA THR A 224 -11.82 -13.45 -8.55
C THR A 224 -10.41 -13.12 -9.05
N PRO A 225 -10.24 -12.72 -10.32
CA PRO A 225 -8.97 -12.23 -10.83
C PRO A 225 -8.32 -11.15 -9.96
N ALA A 226 -9.12 -10.21 -9.42
CA ALA A 226 -8.63 -9.19 -8.51
C ALA A 226 -8.04 -9.78 -7.22
N GLN A 227 -8.73 -10.75 -6.61
CA GLN A 227 -8.24 -11.42 -5.40
C GLN A 227 -6.94 -12.21 -5.67
N VAL A 228 -6.82 -12.86 -6.83
CA VAL A 228 -5.59 -13.56 -7.25
C VAL A 228 -4.40 -12.60 -7.33
N LEU A 229 -4.55 -11.47 -8.03
CA LEU A 229 -3.50 -10.47 -8.18
C LEU A 229 -3.08 -9.82 -6.84
N LEU A 230 -4.07 -9.49 -6.00
CA LEU A 230 -3.80 -8.96 -4.67
C LEU A 230 -3.10 -10.00 -3.77
N ARG A 231 -3.53 -11.25 -3.83
CA ARG A 231 -2.93 -12.33 -3.04
C ARG A 231 -1.49 -12.62 -3.48
N TRP A 232 -1.21 -12.61 -4.80
CA TRP A 232 0.15 -12.71 -5.32
C TRP A 232 1.06 -11.64 -4.71
N SER A 233 0.61 -10.38 -4.70
CA SER A 233 1.37 -9.28 -4.12
C SER A 233 1.65 -9.49 -2.63
N LEU A 234 0.66 -9.93 -1.85
CA LEU A 234 0.84 -10.25 -0.42
C LEU A 234 1.83 -11.41 -0.21
N GLN A 235 1.75 -12.47 -1.03
CA GLN A 235 2.66 -13.62 -0.93
C GLN A 235 4.10 -13.28 -1.36
N ARG A 236 4.29 -12.20 -2.14
CA ARG A 236 5.61 -11.60 -2.40
C ARG A 236 6.09 -10.71 -1.24
N GLY A 237 5.34 -10.63 -0.16
CA GLY A 237 5.69 -9.82 1.00
C GLY A 237 5.51 -8.32 0.79
N LEU A 238 4.69 -7.91 -0.18
CA LEU A 238 4.42 -6.50 -0.47
C LEU A 238 3.30 -5.95 0.43
N ILE A 239 3.33 -4.65 0.66
CA ILE A 239 2.17 -3.88 1.08
C ILE A 239 1.39 -3.54 -0.19
N VAL A 240 0.07 -3.62 -0.17
CA VAL A 240 -0.75 -3.53 -1.38
C VAL A 240 -1.77 -2.39 -1.26
N ILE A 241 -1.76 -1.47 -2.22
CA ILE A 241 -2.73 -0.38 -2.31
C ILE A 241 -3.66 -0.63 -3.49
N ALA A 242 -4.89 -1.03 -3.18
CA ALA A 242 -5.93 -1.23 -4.18
C ALA A 242 -6.89 -0.04 -4.23
N LYS A 243 -7.26 0.43 -5.43
CA LYS A 243 -8.22 1.53 -5.61
C LYS A 243 -9.57 0.97 -6.07
N SER A 244 -10.62 1.42 -5.42
CA SER A 244 -12.00 1.24 -5.90
C SER A 244 -12.92 2.31 -5.33
N THR A 245 -13.92 2.72 -6.10
CA THR A 245 -15.05 3.55 -5.68
C THR A 245 -16.36 2.76 -5.66
N HIS A 246 -16.28 1.43 -5.77
CA HIS A 246 -17.45 0.54 -5.74
C HIS A 246 -17.43 -0.29 -4.44
N GLN A 247 -18.43 -0.12 -3.61
CA GLN A 247 -18.52 -0.81 -2.32
C GLN A 247 -18.31 -2.33 -2.43
N ALA A 248 -18.99 -2.98 -3.38
CA ALA A 248 -18.88 -4.42 -3.56
C ALA A 248 -17.46 -4.89 -3.89
N ARG A 249 -16.69 -4.11 -4.69
CA ARG A 249 -15.31 -4.43 -5.02
C ARG A 249 -14.37 -4.19 -3.83
N ILE A 250 -14.63 -3.14 -3.03
CA ILE A 250 -13.87 -2.87 -1.80
C ILE A 250 -14.02 -4.05 -0.83
N LEU A 251 -15.26 -4.50 -0.60
CA LEU A 251 -15.55 -5.66 0.25
C LEU A 251 -14.90 -6.95 -0.29
N GLN A 252 -14.96 -7.18 -1.61
CA GLN A 252 -14.36 -8.35 -2.24
C GLN A 252 -12.84 -8.36 -2.15
N ASN A 253 -12.19 -7.21 -2.36
CA ASN A 253 -10.74 -7.06 -2.25
C ASN A 253 -10.22 -7.25 -0.81
N ALA A 254 -11.07 -7.08 0.20
CA ALA A 254 -10.75 -7.38 1.60
C ALA A 254 -10.64 -8.90 1.88
N GLN A 255 -11.24 -9.75 1.04
CA GLN A 255 -11.33 -11.20 1.24
C GLN A 255 -10.17 -11.93 0.57
N ILE A 256 -8.94 -11.62 0.98
CA ILE A 256 -7.70 -12.16 0.40
C ILE A 256 -6.78 -12.83 1.43
N PHE A 257 -7.24 -12.96 2.67
CA PHE A 257 -6.42 -13.50 3.78
C PHE A 257 -6.78 -14.95 4.11
N ASP A 258 -7.84 -15.51 3.55
CA ASP A 258 -8.38 -16.84 3.85
C ASP A 258 -8.00 -17.91 2.81
N PHE A 259 -7.12 -17.60 1.87
CA PHE A 259 -6.58 -18.53 0.88
C PHE A 259 -5.12 -18.25 0.57
N ALA A 260 -4.46 -19.19 -0.10
CA ALA A 260 -3.11 -19.02 -0.62
C ALA A 260 -3.04 -19.53 -2.06
N LEU A 261 -2.23 -18.89 -2.88
CA LEU A 261 -1.81 -19.39 -4.18
C LEU A 261 -0.75 -20.46 -3.99
N SER A 262 -0.78 -21.50 -4.80
CA SER A 262 0.24 -22.55 -4.82
C SER A 262 1.58 -22.00 -5.35
N ALA A 263 2.65 -22.77 -5.18
CA ALA A 263 3.95 -22.40 -5.75
C ALA A 263 3.89 -22.33 -7.28
N ASP A 264 3.10 -23.21 -7.92
CA ASP A 264 2.90 -23.22 -9.38
C ASP A 264 2.11 -21.98 -9.83
N ASP A 265 1.01 -21.63 -9.14
CA ASP A 265 0.25 -20.41 -9.42
C ASP A 265 1.15 -19.15 -9.31
N MET A 266 1.99 -19.10 -8.28
CA MET A 266 2.94 -18.00 -8.09
C MET A 266 3.96 -17.94 -9.24
N ALA A 267 4.47 -19.09 -9.70
CA ALA A 267 5.42 -19.15 -10.80
C ALA A 267 4.77 -18.76 -12.14
N GLU A 268 3.51 -19.20 -12.40
CA GLU A 268 2.76 -18.80 -13.59
C GLU A 268 2.53 -17.27 -13.62
N LEU A 269 2.19 -16.65 -12.48
CA LEU A 269 2.02 -15.20 -12.39
C LEU A 269 3.37 -14.46 -12.55
N ASP A 270 4.46 -14.97 -11.99
CA ASP A 270 5.79 -14.39 -12.16
C ASP A 270 6.27 -14.41 -13.63
N ALA A 271 5.85 -15.44 -14.39
CA ALA A 271 6.19 -15.55 -15.80
C ALA A 271 5.49 -14.50 -16.70
N LEU A 272 4.51 -13.77 -16.18
CA LEU A 272 3.86 -12.66 -16.89
C LEU A 272 4.74 -11.41 -16.96
N ASP A 273 5.90 -11.37 -16.29
CA ASP A 273 6.76 -10.20 -16.19
C ASP A 273 7.23 -9.69 -17.57
N GLN A 274 6.95 -8.42 -17.85
CA GLN A 274 7.36 -7.72 -19.06
C GLN A 274 8.59 -6.81 -18.86
N THR A 275 9.08 -6.70 -17.63
CA THR A 275 10.25 -5.87 -17.29
C THR A 275 11.57 -6.60 -17.53
N GLY A 276 11.52 -7.92 -17.72
CA GLY A 276 12.70 -8.77 -17.76
C GLY A 276 13.43 -8.83 -16.42
N GLY A 277 12.72 -8.56 -15.32
CA GLY A 277 13.28 -8.50 -13.97
C GLY A 277 14.13 -7.26 -13.68
N THR A 278 14.16 -6.29 -14.60
CA THR A 278 14.92 -5.04 -14.41
C THR A 278 14.21 -4.06 -13.48
N ASP A 279 14.93 -3.02 -13.07
CA ASP A 279 14.35 -1.89 -12.31
C ASP A 279 13.57 -0.91 -13.21
N ARG A 280 13.42 -1.21 -14.48
CA ARG A 280 12.78 -0.30 -15.43
C ARG A 280 11.31 -0.10 -15.05
N ALA A 281 10.96 1.11 -14.59
CA ALA A 281 9.59 1.57 -14.61
C ALA A 281 9.16 1.59 -16.09
N LEU A 282 8.03 0.98 -16.42
CA LEU A 282 7.43 1.26 -17.72
C LEU A 282 7.13 2.76 -17.70
N GLU A 283 7.60 3.45 -18.75
CA GLU A 283 7.45 4.91 -18.87
C GLU A 283 5.96 5.25 -18.80
N ALA A 284 5.49 5.51 -17.60
CA ALA A 284 4.18 6.08 -17.40
C ALA A 284 4.30 7.58 -17.69
N ASN A 285 3.96 7.98 -18.90
CA ASN A 285 3.79 9.39 -19.28
C ASN A 285 2.55 10.00 -18.59
N TRP A 286 2.41 9.79 -17.28
CA TRP A 286 1.26 10.25 -16.48
C TRP A 286 1.24 11.77 -16.27
N TRP A 287 2.29 12.51 -16.71
CA TRP A 287 2.52 13.92 -16.38
C TRP A 287 2.87 14.79 -17.60
N SER A 288 2.64 14.33 -18.82
CA SER A 288 2.75 15.17 -20.04
C SER A 288 1.55 16.08 -20.22
#